data_adeb83fd45c78a5dc3a00ea40695006d
#
_entry.id   adeb83fd45c78a5dc3a00ea40695006d
#
_cell.length_a   1.000
_cell.length_b   1.000
_cell.length_c   1.000
_cell.angle_alpha   90.00
_cell.angle_beta   90.00
_cell.angle_gamma   90.00
#
_symmetry.space_group_name_H-M   'P 1'
#
loop_
_entity.id
_entity.type
_entity.pdbx_description
1 polymer ?
#
loop_
_entity_poly.entity_id
_entity_poly.type
_entity_poly.pdbx_seq_one_letter_code
_entity_poly.pdbx_strand_id
1 'polypeptide(L)'
;IIVSLVGSEMCIRDRFDNVSEACNDLNYLFASSARKRDLNIKTLNLVNTVSSLNKTEFSRNDFKFGILFGCESSGLSNEDLITANQLIYIPSNSDFSSLNISHAVSWICWEFFKFFNDLILDQNSKISLNTSPTIKDMDYFYKNLCEKLNNSGFFHSDFMKKSIMENIKVLFNRAELSSQEIKTLNGIIKSLYEYNKQAWH
;
A
#
# COMPACT_ATOMS: atom_id res chain seq x y z
N ILE A 1 -4.33 -0.21 -14.57
CA ILE A 1 -3.04 0.10 -15.23
C ILE A 1 -2.09 0.55 -14.14
N ILE A 2 -1.03 -0.20 -13.95
CA ILE A 2 0.05 0.18 -13.03
C ILE A 2 1.13 0.84 -13.87
N VAL A 3 1.51 2.07 -13.53
CA VAL A 3 2.65 2.75 -14.11
C VAL A 3 3.80 2.62 -13.12
N SER A 4 4.76 1.76 -13.44
CA SER A 4 6.02 1.69 -12.72
C SER A 4 7.06 2.50 -13.50
N LEU A 5 7.60 3.54 -12.88
CA LEU A 5 8.74 4.29 -13.42
C LEU A 5 10.00 3.71 -12.78
N VAL A 6 10.63 2.76 -13.45
CA VAL A 6 11.93 2.24 -13.04
C VAL A 6 12.98 2.80 -13.98
N GLY A 7 13.93 3.56 -13.43
CA GLY A 7 15.22 3.99 -13.99
C GLY A 7 15.34 4.06 -15.51
N SER A 8 16.53 4.09 -16.06
CA SER A 8 16.88 4.35 -17.47
C SER A 8 16.28 3.40 -18.53
N GLU A 9 15.40 2.48 -18.19
CA GLU A 9 14.78 1.56 -19.14
C GLU A 9 13.39 2.05 -19.55
N MET A 10 13.18 2.05 -20.85
CA MET A 10 11.94 2.45 -21.52
C MET A 10 10.76 1.60 -21.02
N CYS A 11 9.62 2.22 -20.73
CA CYS A 11 8.38 1.66 -20.21
C CYS A 11 8.12 0.20 -20.56
N ILE A 12 8.36 -0.70 -19.64
CA ILE A 12 7.92 -2.10 -19.75
C ILE A 12 6.43 -2.13 -19.37
N ARG A 13 5.60 -2.69 -20.27
CA ARG A 13 4.18 -2.88 -20.04
C ARG A 13 3.89 -4.36 -19.84
N ASP A 14 3.69 -4.75 -18.60
CA ASP A 14 3.27 -6.09 -18.25
C ASP A 14 1.75 -6.16 -18.00
N ARG A 15 1.18 -7.35 -18.07
CA ARG A 15 -0.21 -7.64 -17.75
C ARG A 15 -0.27 -8.64 -16.62
N PHE A 16 -1.13 -8.37 -15.65
CA PHE A 16 -1.37 -9.21 -14.49
C PHE A 16 -2.86 -9.43 -14.31
N ASP A 17 -3.24 -10.55 -13.72
CA ASP A 17 -4.63 -10.91 -13.48
C ASP A 17 -5.24 -10.12 -12.32
N ASN A 18 -4.41 -9.69 -11.35
CA ASN A 18 -4.85 -8.95 -10.18
C ASN A 18 -3.79 -7.96 -9.68
N VAL A 19 -4.22 -7.01 -8.83
CA VAL A 19 -3.38 -5.95 -8.27
C VAL A 19 -2.28 -6.51 -7.37
N SER A 20 -2.58 -7.52 -6.55
CA SER A 20 -1.62 -8.13 -5.63
C SER A 20 -0.42 -8.72 -6.37
N GLU A 21 -0.67 -9.40 -7.48
CA GLU A 21 0.38 -9.98 -8.33
C GLU A 21 1.24 -8.89 -8.97
N ALA A 22 0.60 -7.84 -9.49
CA ALA A 22 1.29 -6.72 -10.12
C ALA A 22 2.17 -5.91 -9.16
N CYS A 23 1.85 -5.94 -7.86
CA CYS A 23 2.52 -5.14 -6.84
C CYS A 23 3.46 -5.96 -5.93
N ASN A 24 3.69 -7.23 -6.21
CA ASN A 24 4.38 -8.18 -5.34
C ASN A 24 5.75 -7.71 -4.83
N ASP A 25 6.49 -6.97 -5.63
CA ASP A 25 7.85 -6.51 -5.35
C ASP A 25 7.92 -5.06 -4.84
N LEU A 26 6.76 -4.41 -4.67
CA LEU A 26 6.70 -3.05 -4.16
C LEU A 26 6.73 -3.02 -2.62
N ASN A 27 7.36 -1.97 -2.08
CA ASN A 27 7.37 -1.66 -0.65
C ASN A 27 6.22 -0.71 -0.26
N TYR A 28 5.79 0.14 -1.19
CA TYR A 28 4.73 1.11 -0.93
C TYR A 28 3.81 1.26 -2.15
N LEU A 29 2.52 1.28 -1.92
CA LEU A 29 1.51 1.42 -2.96
C LEU A 29 0.60 2.60 -2.67
N PHE A 30 0.59 3.55 -3.59
CA PHE A 30 -0.40 4.62 -3.63
C PHE A 30 -1.57 4.23 -4.52
N ALA A 31 -2.76 4.77 -4.24
CA ALA A 31 -3.89 4.65 -5.15
C ALA A 31 -4.51 6.03 -5.41
N SER A 32 -4.71 6.38 -6.67
CA SER A 32 -5.35 7.63 -7.07
C SER A 32 -6.88 7.46 -7.09
N SER A 33 -7.60 8.31 -6.37
CA SER A 33 -9.06 8.30 -6.34
C SER A 33 -9.62 9.72 -6.33
N ALA A 34 -10.57 10.00 -7.24
CA ALA A 34 -11.32 11.25 -7.24
C ALA A 34 -12.47 11.25 -6.23
N ARG A 35 -12.92 10.07 -5.80
CA ARG A 35 -14.09 9.90 -4.91
C ARG A 35 -13.63 9.78 -3.47
N LYS A 36 -14.30 10.49 -2.56
CA LYS A 36 -14.20 10.18 -1.12
C LYS A 36 -14.78 8.79 -0.88
N ARG A 37 -14.07 7.97 -0.14
CA ARG A 37 -14.49 6.62 0.23
C ARG A 37 -14.56 6.53 1.75
N ASP A 38 -15.56 5.82 2.27
CA ASP A 38 -15.68 5.48 3.70
C ASP A 38 -14.74 4.31 4.06
N LEU A 39 -13.50 4.39 3.58
CA LEU A 39 -12.44 3.47 3.93
C LEU A 39 -11.50 4.19 4.89
N ASN A 40 -11.13 3.51 5.97
CA ASN A 40 -10.26 4.08 7.00
C ASN A 40 -8.77 4.11 6.56
N ILE A 41 -8.54 4.45 5.28
CA ILE A 41 -7.21 4.54 4.66
C ILE A 41 -6.72 5.97 4.75
N LYS A 42 -5.43 6.15 5.04
CA LYS A 42 -4.76 7.46 5.02
C LYS A 42 -4.99 8.12 3.65
N THR A 43 -5.73 9.22 3.62
CA THR A 43 -6.08 9.94 2.39
C THR A 43 -5.58 11.36 2.45
N LEU A 44 -4.72 11.75 1.52
CA LEU A 44 -4.15 13.09 1.43
C LEU A 44 -4.29 13.64 0.00
N ASN A 45 -4.31 14.97 -0.11
CA ASN A 45 -4.15 15.57 -1.43
C ASN A 45 -2.71 15.35 -1.94
N LEU A 46 -2.52 15.49 -3.25
CA LEU A 46 -1.25 15.19 -3.90
C LEU A 46 -0.06 15.92 -3.28
N VAL A 47 -0.18 17.23 -3.01
CA VAL A 47 0.91 18.03 -2.43
C VAL A 47 1.25 17.57 -1.01
N ASN A 48 0.22 17.34 -0.18
CA ASN A 48 0.42 16.86 1.19
C ASN A 48 0.96 15.43 1.22
N THR A 49 0.57 14.58 0.26
CA THR A 49 1.14 13.25 0.10
C THR A 49 2.64 13.34 -0.05
N VAL A 50 3.10 14.07 -1.07
CA VAL A 50 4.52 14.19 -1.37
C VAL A 50 5.30 14.84 -0.21
N SER A 51 4.74 15.87 0.43
CA SER A 51 5.36 16.53 1.57
C SER A 51 5.47 15.64 2.82
N SER A 52 4.61 14.62 2.95
CA SER A 52 4.61 13.68 4.08
C SER A 52 5.49 12.45 3.87
N LEU A 53 6.12 12.29 2.70
CA LEU A 53 6.96 11.14 2.41
C LEU A 53 8.24 11.14 3.28
N ASN A 54 8.60 9.95 3.75
CA ASN A 54 9.85 9.77 4.46
C ASN A 54 11.03 9.81 3.47
N LYS A 55 11.74 10.93 3.44
CA LYS A 55 12.88 11.14 2.54
C LYS A 55 13.92 10.02 2.64
N THR A 56 14.18 9.53 3.85
CA THR A 56 15.17 8.48 4.09
C THR A 56 14.77 7.16 3.45
N GLU A 57 13.50 6.78 3.54
CA GLU A 57 12.97 5.55 2.95
C GLU A 57 12.99 5.61 1.42
N PHE A 58 12.44 6.70 0.88
CA PHE A 58 12.34 6.89 -0.56
C PHE A 58 13.68 7.18 -1.26
N SER A 59 14.74 7.46 -0.50
CA SER A 59 16.12 7.60 -1.03
C SER A 59 16.85 6.27 -1.17
N ARG A 60 16.30 5.17 -0.70
CA ARG A 60 16.96 3.86 -0.75
C ARG A 60 16.85 3.27 -2.15
N ASN A 61 17.95 2.70 -2.66
CA ASN A 61 17.98 2.08 -3.98
C ASN A 61 17.12 0.81 -4.07
N ASP A 62 16.85 0.15 -2.96
CA ASP A 62 16.03 -1.07 -2.88
C ASP A 62 14.55 -0.80 -2.58
N PHE A 63 14.16 0.46 -2.33
CA PHE A 63 12.78 0.84 -2.06
C PHE A 63 12.02 1.06 -3.37
N LYS A 64 10.98 0.25 -3.57
CA LYS A 64 10.12 0.33 -4.74
C LYS A 64 8.73 0.78 -4.35
N PHE A 65 8.18 1.72 -5.07
CA PHE A 65 6.78 2.14 -4.89
C PHE A 65 6.03 2.13 -6.22
N GLY A 66 4.72 2.04 -6.12
CA GLY A 66 3.81 2.09 -7.28
C GLY A 66 2.64 3.01 -7.04
N ILE A 67 1.97 3.38 -8.12
CA ILE A 67 0.75 4.18 -8.07
C ILE A 67 -0.33 3.49 -8.90
N LEU A 68 -1.44 3.15 -8.25
CA LEU A 68 -2.62 2.58 -8.91
C LEU A 68 -3.50 3.68 -9.48
N PHE A 69 -3.89 3.50 -10.72
CA PHE A 69 -4.92 4.30 -11.38
C PHE A 69 -6.07 3.39 -11.81
N GLY A 70 -7.28 3.79 -11.53
CA GLY A 70 -8.47 3.07 -11.96
C GLY A 70 -8.84 3.37 -13.41
N CYS A 71 -9.74 2.59 -13.98
CA CYS A 71 -10.30 2.89 -15.29
C CYS A 71 -11.19 4.14 -15.22
N GLU A 72 -11.32 4.87 -16.34
CA GLU A 72 -12.02 6.16 -16.41
C GLU A 72 -13.50 6.06 -16.02
N SER A 73 -14.14 4.95 -16.32
CA SER A 73 -15.58 4.78 -16.09
C SER A 73 -15.95 4.43 -14.66
N SER A 74 -15.20 3.53 -14.00
CA SER A 74 -15.55 2.98 -12.67
C SER A 74 -14.58 3.37 -11.57
N GLY A 75 -13.33 3.76 -11.93
CA GLY A 75 -12.24 3.95 -10.98
C GLY A 75 -11.71 2.63 -10.44
N LEU A 76 -11.08 2.67 -9.28
CA LEU A 76 -10.60 1.49 -8.54
C LEU A 76 -11.73 0.89 -7.69
N SER A 77 -11.73 -0.42 -7.54
CA SER A 77 -12.62 -1.12 -6.62
C SER A 77 -12.19 -0.90 -5.17
N ASN A 78 -13.06 -1.18 -4.20
CA ASN A 78 -12.68 -1.11 -2.79
C ASN A 78 -11.60 -2.17 -2.46
N GLU A 79 -11.63 -3.32 -3.11
CA GLU A 79 -10.64 -4.39 -2.96
C GLU A 79 -9.24 -3.93 -3.42
N ASP A 80 -9.16 -3.17 -4.51
CA ASP A 80 -7.91 -2.57 -4.98
C ASP A 80 -7.41 -1.49 -4.01
N LEU A 81 -8.32 -0.63 -3.52
CA LEU A 81 -7.98 0.48 -2.63
C LEU A 81 -7.43 0.02 -1.28
N ILE A 82 -7.97 -1.04 -0.68
CA ILE A 82 -7.48 -1.57 0.61
C ILE A 82 -6.09 -2.21 0.51
N THR A 83 -5.61 -2.50 -0.70
CA THR A 83 -4.24 -2.97 -0.92
C THR A 83 -3.24 -1.83 -0.84
N ALA A 84 -3.67 -0.59 -1.09
CA ALA A 84 -2.82 0.59 -1.05
C ALA A 84 -2.51 1.03 0.38
N ASN A 85 -1.27 1.53 0.59
CA ASN A 85 -0.85 2.13 1.85
C ASN A 85 -1.47 3.52 2.04
N GLN A 86 -1.68 4.26 0.94
CA GLN A 86 -2.21 5.61 0.99
C GLN A 86 -3.04 5.95 -0.26
N LEU A 87 -4.13 6.68 -0.05
CA LEU A 87 -4.91 7.27 -1.15
C LEU A 87 -4.42 8.68 -1.45
N ILE A 88 -4.30 8.96 -2.74
CA ILE A 88 -4.00 10.29 -3.28
C ILE A 88 -5.26 10.82 -3.95
N TYR A 89 -5.69 12.02 -3.57
CA TYR A 89 -6.68 12.75 -4.36
C TYR A 89 -6.08 14.04 -4.93
N ILE A 90 -6.50 14.36 -6.14
CA ILE A 90 -6.15 15.63 -6.79
C ILE A 90 -7.33 16.56 -6.57
N PRO A 91 -7.16 17.70 -5.89
CA PRO A 91 -8.24 18.68 -5.74
C PRO A 91 -8.73 19.15 -7.10
N SER A 92 -10.02 18.98 -7.36
CA SER A 92 -10.69 19.36 -8.60
C SER A 92 -12.00 20.05 -8.29
N ASN A 93 -12.68 20.61 -9.32
CA ASN A 93 -14.00 21.20 -9.15
C ASN A 93 -15.00 20.15 -8.63
N SER A 94 -15.80 20.50 -7.63
CA SER A 94 -16.82 19.62 -7.05
C SER A 94 -17.81 19.07 -8.08
N ASP A 95 -18.12 19.86 -9.11
CA ASP A 95 -19.08 19.50 -10.16
C ASP A 95 -18.47 18.55 -11.21
N PHE A 96 -17.14 18.57 -11.36
CA PHE A 96 -16.36 17.75 -12.28
C PHE A 96 -15.13 17.19 -11.58
N SER A 97 -15.34 16.30 -10.61
CA SER A 97 -14.27 15.77 -9.76
C SER A 97 -13.35 14.77 -10.47
N SER A 98 -13.81 14.16 -11.57
CA SER A 98 -13.03 13.18 -12.32
C SER A 98 -12.13 13.86 -13.35
N LEU A 99 -10.82 13.65 -13.22
CA LEU A 99 -9.84 14.07 -14.23
C LEU A 99 -9.62 12.96 -15.25
N ASN A 100 -9.35 13.37 -16.50
CA ASN A 100 -8.80 12.43 -17.48
C ASN A 100 -7.53 11.78 -16.90
N ILE A 101 -7.39 10.47 -17.09
CA ILE A 101 -6.31 9.68 -16.49
C ILE A 101 -4.92 10.20 -16.87
N SER A 102 -4.72 10.65 -18.11
CA SER A 102 -3.43 11.18 -18.56
C SER A 102 -3.03 12.45 -17.81
N HIS A 103 -3.98 13.32 -17.49
CA HIS A 103 -3.73 14.50 -16.67
C HIS A 103 -3.40 14.12 -15.21
N ALA A 104 -4.15 13.17 -14.63
CA ALA A 104 -3.88 12.69 -13.29
C ALA A 104 -2.48 12.07 -13.19
N VAL A 105 -2.11 11.23 -14.15
CA VAL A 105 -0.76 10.64 -14.23
C VAL A 105 0.31 11.72 -14.33
N SER A 106 0.14 12.69 -15.24
CA SER A 106 1.13 13.76 -15.44
C SER A 106 1.34 14.59 -14.18
N TRP A 107 0.27 14.96 -13.47
CA TRP A 107 0.38 15.76 -12.25
C TRP A 107 1.02 14.99 -11.11
N ILE A 108 0.64 13.74 -10.93
CA ILE A 108 1.24 12.89 -9.89
C ILE A 108 2.72 12.68 -10.19
N CYS A 109 3.08 12.32 -11.42
CA CYS A 109 4.47 12.14 -11.81
C CYS A 109 5.30 13.42 -11.62
N TRP A 110 4.74 14.59 -11.91
CA TRP A 110 5.41 15.86 -11.72
C TRP A 110 5.71 16.16 -10.24
N GLU A 111 4.75 15.93 -9.33
CA GLU A 111 4.96 16.14 -7.90
C GLU A 111 6.02 15.17 -7.33
N PHE A 112 5.96 13.90 -7.72
CA PHE A 112 6.99 12.93 -7.32
C PHE A 112 8.36 13.28 -7.93
N PHE A 113 8.41 13.72 -9.18
CA PHE A 113 9.66 14.17 -9.81
C PHE A 113 10.30 15.31 -9.01
N LYS A 114 9.55 16.31 -8.59
CA LYS A 114 10.07 17.41 -7.75
C LYS A 114 10.66 16.86 -6.44
N PHE A 115 9.93 15.97 -5.78
CA PHE A 115 10.39 15.35 -4.54
C PHE A 115 11.72 14.61 -4.72
N PHE A 116 11.86 13.78 -5.75
CA PHE A 116 13.10 13.06 -6.00
C PHE A 116 14.24 13.98 -6.44
N ASN A 117 13.94 15.03 -7.18
CA ASN A 117 14.95 16.03 -7.53
C ASN A 117 15.50 16.75 -6.29
N ASP A 118 14.63 17.10 -5.34
CA ASP A 118 15.04 17.68 -4.06
C ASP A 118 15.87 16.70 -3.21
N LEU A 119 15.54 15.39 -3.25
CA LEU A 119 16.34 14.36 -2.57
C LEU A 119 17.77 14.25 -3.12
N ILE A 120 17.94 14.35 -4.45
CA ILE A 120 19.26 14.33 -5.09
C ILE A 120 20.11 15.51 -4.63
N LEU A 121 19.49 16.67 -4.42
CA LEU A 121 20.15 17.88 -3.95
C LEU A 121 20.50 17.81 -2.45
N ASP A 122 19.76 17.03 -1.67
CA ASP A 122 19.83 16.97 -0.19
C ASP A 122 20.67 15.76 0.30
N GLN A 123 21.70 15.34 -0.43
CA GLN A 123 22.50 14.12 -0.23
C GLN A 123 23.21 13.96 1.14
N ASN A 124 22.86 14.75 2.16
CA ASN A 124 23.42 14.67 3.51
C ASN A 124 22.56 13.90 4.53
N SER A 125 21.45 13.28 4.13
CA SER A 125 20.58 12.54 5.04
C SER A 125 21.09 11.13 5.31
N LYS A 126 21.35 10.80 6.57
CA LYS A 126 21.73 9.46 7.03
C LYS A 126 20.62 8.44 6.72
N ILE A 127 20.95 7.40 5.97
CA ILE A 127 20.05 6.31 5.60
C ILE A 127 19.69 5.50 6.85
N SER A 128 18.39 5.36 7.14
CA SER A 128 17.89 4.44 8.17
C SER A 128 18.01 2.98 7.71
N LEU A 129 18.47 2.08 8.60
CA LEU A 129 18.66 0.65 8.32
C LEU A 129 17.36 -0.20 8.36
N ASN A 130 16.21 0.40 8.69
CA ASN A 130 14.94 -0.33 8.75
C ASN A 130 14.40 -0.54 7.34
N THR A 131 14.33 -1.80 6.90
CA THR A 131 13.78 -2.17 5.60
C THR A 131 12.25 -2.21 5.67
N SER A 132 11.59 -1.56 4.72
CA SER A 132 10.13 -1.67 4.55
C SER A 132 9.77 -3.02 3.91
N PRO A 133 8.71 -3.69 4.37
CA PRO A 133 8.27 -4.95 3.80
C PRO A 133 7.75 -4.74 2.37
N THR A 134 7.84 -5.77 1.54
CA THR A 134 7.18 -5.76 0.23
C THR A 134 5.68 -6.02 0.38
N ILE A 135 4.90 -5.70 -0.63
CA ILE A 135 3.47 -6.05 -0.69
C ILE A 135 3.28 -7.56 -0.54
N LYS A 136 4.18 -8.36 -1.11
CA LYS A 136 4.19 -9.81 -0.96
C LYS A 136 4.40 -10.26 0.49
N ASP A 137 5.29 -9.60 1.24
CA ASP A 137 5.53 -9.90 2.65
C ASP A 137 4.27 -9.59 3.49
N MET A 138 3.60 -8.48 3.19
CA MET A 138 2.34 -8.10 3.83
C MET A 138 1.22 -9.09 3.49
N ASP A 139 1.08 -9.51 2.23
CA ASP A 139 0.10 -10.52 1.83
C ASP A 139 0.33 -11.86 2.53
N TYR A 140 1.59 -12.28 2.68
CA TYR A 140 1.93 -13.48 3.45
C TYR A 140 1.50 -13.34 4.92
N PHE A 141 1.80 -12.18 5.54
CA PHE A 141 1.38 -11.88 6.90
C PHE A 141 -0.14 -11.94 7.06
N TYR A 142 -0.91 -11.32 6.16
CA TYR A 142 -2.37 -11.34 6.22
C TYR A 142 -2.96 -12.74 6.03
N LYS A 143 -2.40 -13.54 5.11
CA LYS A 143 -2.82 -14.94 4.91
C LYS A 143 -2.57 -15.77 6.16
N ASN A 144 -1.39 -15.67 6.77
CA ASN A 144 -1.04 -16.35 8.01
C ASN A 144 -1.99 -15.96 9.17
N LEU A 145 -2.19 -14.66 9.37
CA LEU A 145 -3.10 -14.15 10.41
C LEU A 145 -4.54 -14.65 10.19
N CYS A 146 -5.05 -14.56 8.97
CA CYS A 146 -6.39 -15.01 8.62
C CYS A 146 -6.58 -16.53 8.91
N GLU A 147 -5.59 -17.35 8.55
CA GLU A 147 -5.60 -18.81 8.84
C GLU A 147 -5.67 -19.08 10.34
N LYS A 148 -4.84 -18.41 11.15
CA LYS A 148 -4.82 -18.63 12.60
C LYS A 148 -6.10 -18.13 13.27
N LEU A 149 -6.64 -17.00 12.84
CA LEU A 149 -7.94 -16.50 13.32
C LEU A 149 -9.09 -17.43 12.93
N ASN A 150 -9.06 -17.99 11.72
CA ASN A 150 -10.08 -18.96 11.30
C ASN A 150 -10.03 -20.24 12.15
N ASN A 151 -8.84 -20.77 12.38
CA ASN A 151 -8.62 -21.98 13.16
C ASN A 151 -8.93 -21.80 14.67
N SER A 152 -8.88 -20.56 15.18
CA SER A 152 -9.26 -20.24 16.56
C SER A 152 -10.77 -20.05 16.77
N GLY A 153 -11.57 -20.10 15.69
CA GLY A 153 -13.01 -19.84 15.76
C GLY A 153 -13.38 -18.36 15.91
N PHE A 154 -12.45 -17.45 15.63
CA PHE A 154 -12.68 -16.01 15.77
C PHE A 154 -13.76 -15.47 14.82
N PHE A 155 -13.89 -16.06 13.64
CA PHE A 155 -14.90 -15.66 12.66
C PHE A 155 -16.18 -16.46 12.83
N HIS A 156 -17.30 -15.77 13.12
CA HIS A 156 -18.62 -16.42 13.28
C HIS A 156 -19.37 -16.60 11.94
N SER A 157 -18.97 -15.89 10.87
CA SER A 157 -19.54 -16.06 9.53
C SER A 157 -18.56 -15.58 8.47
N ASP A 158 -18.72 -16.06 7.23
CA ASP A 158 -17.88 -15.64 6.09
C ASP A 158 -18.03 -14.16 5.75
N PHE A 159 -19.21 -13.59 5.93
CA PHE A 159 -19.44 -12.18 5.75
C PHE A 159 -18.64 -11.33 6.75
N MET A 160 -18.67 -11.69 8.04
CA MET A 160 -17.88 -11.02 9.08
C MET A 160 -16.38 -11.19 8.83
N LYS A 161 -15.95 -12.37 8.37
CA LYS A 161 -14.55 -12.64 8.03
C LYS A 161 -14.03 -11.64 6.98
N LYS A 162 -14.78 -11.42 5.88
CA LYS A 162 -14.38 -10.48 4.82
C LYS A 162 -14.19 -9.08 5.40
N SER A 163 -15.20 -8.54 6.10
CA SER A 163 -15.18 -7.20 6.67
C SER A 163 -14.07 -7.00 7.71
N ILE A 164 -13.87 -7.97 8.59
CA ILE A 164 -12.82 -7.90 9.61
C ILE A 164 -11.43 -7.92 8.96
N MET A 165 -11.21 -8.77 7.95
CA MET A 165 -9.92 -8.83 7.27
C MET A 165 -9.63 -7.57 6.46
N GLU A 166 -10.62 -6.92 5.88
CA GLU A 166 -10.48 -5.62 5.24
C GLU A 166 -10.03 -4.55 6.26
N ASN A 167 -10.67 -4.50 7.42
CA ASN A 167 -10.29 -3.57 8.50
C ASN A 167 -8.87 -3.85 9.02
N ILE A 168 -8.48 -5.12 9.16
CA ILE A 168 -7.13 -5.51 9.58
C ILE A 168 -6.08 -5.05 8.56
N LYS A 169 -6.34 -5.23 7.26
CA LYS A 169 -5.44 -4.75 6.20
C LYS A 169 -5.25 -3.24 6.27
N VAL A 170 -6.36 -2.49 6.38
CA VAL A 170 -6.30 -1.02 6.50
C VAL A 170 -5.51 -0.58 7.74
N LEU A 171 -5.70 -1.27 8.88
CA LEU A 171 -5.00 -0.97 10.12
C LEU A 171 -3.49 -1.13 9.96
N PHE A 172 -3.02 -2.27 9.45
CA PHE A 172 -1.60 -2.54 9.32
C PHE A 172 -0.94 -1.75 8.19
N ASN A 173 -1.64 -1.51 7.07
CA ASN A 173 -1.12 -0.63 6.01
C ASN A 173 -0.91 0.80 6.52
N ARG A 174 -1.81 1.30 7.38
CA ARG A 174 -1.67 2.63 7.99
C ARG A 174 -0.53 2.71 9.03
N ALA A 175 -0.18 1.59 9.65
CA ALA A 175 0.87 1.54 10.66
C ALA A 175 2.30 1.64 10.06
N GLU A 176 2.44 1.52 8.72
CA GLU A 176 3.73 1.64 8.01
C GLU A 176 4.84 0.77 8.65
N LEU A 177 4.53 -0.51 8.88
CA LEU A 177 5.41 -1.44 9.59
C LEU A 177 6.71 -1.72 8.84
N SER A 178 7.80 -1.83 9.58
CA SER A 178 9.08 -2.35 9.08
C SER A 178 9.06 -3.87 8.89
N SER A 179 9.97 -4.40 8.08
CA SER A 179 10.14 -5.85 7.90
C SER A 179 10.44 -6.58 9.21
N GLN A 180 11.12 -5.91 10.17
CA GLN A 180 11.41 -6.49 11.48
C GLN A 180 10.15 -6.58 12.35
N GLU A 181 9.29 -5.57 12.31
CA GLU A 181 8.01 -5.58 13.04
C GLU A 181 7.07 -6.65 12.51
N ILE A 182 7.00 -6.85 11.18
CA ILE A 182 6.24 -7.96 10.58
C ILE A 182 6.76 -9.32 11.06
N LYS A 183 8.08 -9.52 11.14
CA LYS A 183 8.67 -10.76 11.69
C LYS A 183 8.28 -10.95 13.16
N THR A 184 8.33 -9.89 13.94
CA THR A 184 7.94 -9.91 15.36
C THR A 184 6.47 -10.26 15.54
N LEU A 185 5.58 -9.63 14.75
CA LEU A 185 4.14 -9.94 14.77
C LEU A 185 3.85 -11.39 14.38
N ASN A 186 4.50 -11.91 13.34
CA ASN A 186 4.38 -13.31 12.97
C ASN A 186 4.86 -14.24 14.10
N GLY A 187 5.92 -13.89 14.82
CA GLY A 187 6.41 -14.62 15.99
C GLY A 187 5.39 -14.64 17.14
N ILE A 188 4.79 -13.50 17.44
CA ILE A 188 3.72 -13.37 18.46
C ILE A 188 2.52 -14.24 18.09
N ILE A 189 2.03 -14.13 16.85
CA ILE A 189 0.88 -14.92 16.37
C ILE A 189 1.18 -16.42 16.50
N LYS A 190 2.37 -16.86 16.09
CA LYS A 190 2.79 -18.26 16.18
C LYS A 190 2.82 -18.72 17.63
N SER A 191 3.42 -17.96 18.53
CA SER A 191 3.53 -18.32 19.95
C SER A 191 2.16 -18.43 20.62
N LEU A 192 1.25 -17.48 20.39
CA LEU A 192 -0.10 -17.52 20.95
C LEU A 192 -0.91 -18.69 20.40
N TYR A 193 -0.77 -19.02 19.11
CA TYR A 193 -1.46 -20.13 18.49
C TYR A 193 -0.98 -21.49 19.01
N GLU A 194 0.34 -21.66 19.19
CA GLU A 194 0.95 -22.89 19.72
C GLU A 194 0.60 -23.08 21.20
N TYR A 195 0.58 -22.01 22.01
CA TYR A 195 0.17 -22.06 23.41
C TYR A 195 -1.27 -22.54 23.58
N ASN A 196 -2.20 -22.01 22.79
CA ASN A 196 -3.60 -22.45 22.82
C ASN A 196 -3.77 -23.91 22.44
N LYS A 197 -2.98 -24.45 21.51
CA LYS A 197 -3.01 -25.89 21.16
C LYS A 197 -2.60 -26.79 22.32
N GLN A 198 -1.66 -26.36 23.16
CA GLN A 198 -1.18 -27.13 24.33
C GLN A 198 -2.13 -27.05 25.53
N ALA A 199 -2.91 -25.99 25.65
CA ALA A 199 -3.87 -25.80 26.74
C ALA A 199 -5.17 -26.60 26.60
N TRP A 200 -5.42 -27.23 25.44
CA TRP A 200 -6.63 -28.04 25.16
C TRP A 200 -6.34 -29.54 25.05
N HIS A 201 -5.14 -29.98 25.45
CA HIS A 201 -4.75 -31.37 25.65
C HIS A 201 -4.40 -31.62 27.12
#